data_69db3c3476fb1732a5d78f96db6d3ac1
#
_entry.id   69db3c3476fb1732a5d78f96db6d3ac1
#
_cell.length_a   1.000
_cell.length_b   1.000
_cell.length_c   1.000
_cell.angle_alpha   90.00
_cell.angle_beta   90.00
_cell.angle_gamma   90.00
#
_symmetry.space_group_name_H-M   'P 1'
#
loop_
_entity.id
_entity.type
_entity.pdbx_description
1 polymer ?
#
loop_
_entity_poly.entity_id
_entity_poly.type
_entity_poly.pdbx_seq_one_letter_code
_entity_poly.pdbx_strand_id
1 'polypeptide(L)'
;MKKIKKIIVPLLVVLCIPLFLAGCGSKEAFADSAQNKNGEIWFALNGNTVENIFYVQKNSITSYEIGNHKLSFFTGKSNSEVLSEVKKIGSDKVGSSEAEPYTVKLITDDNSKVLKEKVYAGGTSEDDELFTLENPNAKVKVNGKFYYGYNANADGDKGKLISNSGKQVTFDNDKTNNVEQVNQEND
;
A
#
# COMPACT_ATOMS: atom_id res chain seq x y z
N MET A 1 -31.79 38.56 -59.41
CA MET A 1 -32.16 37.57 -58.39
C MET A 1 -30.94 36.70 -58.13
N LYS A 2 -30.21 36.90 -57.00
CA LYS A 2 -29.05 36.13 -56.63
C LYS A 2 -29.49 34.98 -55.71
N LYS A 3 -29.27 33.74 -56.15
CA LYS A 3 -29.54 32.52 -55.38
C LYS A 3 -28.45 32.33 -54.29
N ILE A 4 -28.85 32.45 -53.03
CA ILE A 4 -28.01 32.15 -51.87
C ILE A 4 -27.92 30.63 -51.74
N LYS A 5 -26.74 30.07 -52.04
CA LYS A 5 -26.43 28.67 -51.74
C LYS A 5 -26.26 28.53 -50.22
N LYS A 6 -27.17 27.81 -49.57
CA LYS A 6 -27.01 27.40 -48.18
C LYS A 6 -25.87 26.36 -48.08
N ILE A 7 -24.76 26.75 -47.51
CA ILE A 7 -23.69 25.86 -47.14
C ILE A 7 -24.11 25.17 -45.83
N ILE A 8 -24.49 23.92 -45.97
CA ILE A 8 -24.71 23.06 -44.80
C ILE A 8 -23.32 22.65 -44.32
N VAL A 9 -22.87 23.23 -43.22
CA VAL A 9 -21.70 22.79 -42.52
C VAL A 9 -22.09 21.52 -41.74
N PRO A 10 -21.52 20.34 -42.05
CA PRO A 10 -21.75 19.19 -41.21
C PRO A 10 -21.09 19.47 -39.84
N LEU A 11 -21.93 19.57 -38.81
CA LEU A 11 -21.51 19.61 -37.42
C LEU A 11 -20.82 18.28 -37.10
N LEU A 12 -19.50 18.30 -37.14
CA LEU A 12 -18.69 17.18 -36.73
C LEU A 12 -18.85 17.06 -35.21
N VAL A 13 -19.83 16.28 -34.81
CA VAL A 13 -19.95 15.87 -33.41
C VAL A 13 -18.73 14.96 -33.13
N VAL A 14 -17.68 15.60 -32.65
CA VAL A 14 -16.57 14.88 -32.01
C VAL A 14 -17.17 14.23 -30.78
N LEU A 15 -17.59 12.99 -30.93
CA LEU A 15 -17.91 12.11 -29.83
C LEU A 15 -16.61 11.96 -29.04
N CYS A 16 -16.43 12.80 -28.03
CA CYS A 16 -15.46 12.55 -26.97
C CYS A 16 -15.93 11.28 -26.27
N ILE A 17 -15.57 10.11 -26.84
CA ILE A 17 -15.57 8.88 -26.11
C ILE A 17 -14.61 9.16 -24.96
N PRO A 18 -15.06 9.20 -23.69
CA PRO A 18 -14.11 9.09 -22.60
C PRO A 18 -13.43 7.75 -22.84
N LEU A 19 -12.21 7.79 -23.34
CA LEU A 19 -11.28 6.72 -23.17
C LEU A 19 -11.24 6.51 -21.66
N PHE A 20 -12.08 5.58 -21.18
CA PHE A 20 -11.76 4.86 -20.00
C PHE A 20 -10.43 4.19 -20.32
N LEU A 21 -9.36 4.92 -20.14
CA LEU A 21 -8.09 4.39 -19.76
C LEU A 21 -8.42 3.60 -18.50
N ALA A 22 -8.88 2.35 -18.72
CA ALA A 22 -8.84 1.32 -17.71
C ALA A 22 -7.42 1.39 -17.19
N GLY A 23 -7.29 2.07 -16.05
CA GLY A 23 -6.01 2.54 -15.59
C GLY A 23 -5.04 1.39 -15.53
N CYS A 24 -4.03 1.46 -16.38
CA CYS A 24 -2.73 0.99 -16.00
C CYS A 24 -2.28 1.94 -14.89
N GLY A 25 -3.04 1.94 -13.78
CA GLY A 25 -2.71 2.67 -12.57
C GLY A 25 -1.35 2.17 -12.15
N SER A 26 -0.39 3.08 -11.97
CA SER A 26 0.90 2.74 -11.42
C SER A 26 0.65 1.90 -10.17
N LYS A 27 1.16 0.66 -10.18
CA LYS A 27 1.18 -0.16 -8.98
C LYS A 27 2.08 0.53 -7.96
N GLU A 28 1.79 0.34 -6.69
CA GLU A 28 2.67 0.78 -5.63
C GLU A 28 3.31 -0.43 -4.95
N ALA A 29 4.41 -0.23 -4.27
CA ALA A 29 5.07 -1.23 -3.46
C ALA A 29 5.25 -0.69 -2.04
N PHE A 30 5.60 -1.55 -1.08
CA PHE A 30 5.62 -1.19 0.33
C PHE A 30 6.57 -0.02 0.62
N ALA A 31 7.85 -0.15 0.28
CA ALA A 31 8.85 0.88 0.51
C ALA A 31 8.77 2.01 -0.53
N ASP A 32 8.47 1.70 -1.81
CA ASP A 32 8.36 2.70 -2.87
C ASP A 32 7.25 3.72 -2.58
N SER A 33 6.10 3.26 -2.09
CA SER A 33 4.98 4.14 -1.72
C SER A 33 5.35 5.15 -0.64
N ALA A 34 6.26 4.78 0.25
CA ALA A 34 6.73 5.59 1.36
C ALA A 34 7.74 6.67 0.97
N GLN A 35 8.29 6.64 -0.26
CA GLN A 35 9.22 7.66 -0.75
C GLN A 35 8.57 9.04 -0.93
N ASN A 36 7.24 9.11 -0.91
CA ASN A 36 6.49 10.35 -0.95
C ASN A 36 6.65 11.13 0.37
N LYS A 37 6.59 12.47 0.29
CA LYS A 37 6.77 13.36 1.45
C LYS A 37 5.79 13.07 2.61
N ASN A 38 4.62 12.53 2.32
CA ASN A 38 3.56 12.29 3.29
C ASN A 38 3.54 10.85 3.82
N GLY A 39 4.49 10.00 3.38
CA GLY A 39 4.49 8.59 3.71
C GLY A 39 3.25 7.85 3.22
N GLU A 40 3.10 6.59 3.62
CA GLU A 40 1.93 5.76 3.31
C GLU A 40 1.43 5.01 4.54
N ILE A 41 0.11 4.79 4.59
CA ILE A 41 -0.54 4.02 5.65
C ILE A 41 -0.84 2.61 5.14
N TRP A 42 -0.43 1.64 5.95
CA TRP A 42 -0.72 0.24 5.74
C TRP A 42 -1.48 -0.33 6.94
N PHE A 43 -2.53 -1.09 6.67
CA PHE A 43 -3.38 -1.72 7.68
C PHE A 43 -3.06 -3.20 7.79
N ALA A 44 -2.57 -3.65 8.94
CA ALA A 44 -2.46 -5.08 9.23
C ALA A 44 -3.82 -5.61 9.67
N LEU A 45 -4.32 -6.60 8.93
CA LEU A 45 -5.64 -7.17 9.13
C LEU A 45 -5.59 -8.61 9.58
N ASN A 46 -6.38 -8.90 10.60
CA ASN A 46 -6.85 -10.23 10.91
C ASN A 46 -8.33 -10.33 10.45
N GLY A 47 -8.59 -11.11 9.39
CA GLY A 47 -9.88 -11.11 8.72
C GLY A 47 -10.25 -9.75 8.10
N ASN A 48 -11.25 -9.08 8.67
CA ASN A 48 -11.69 -7.74 8.25
C ASN A 48 -11.43 -6.67 9.33
N THR A 49 -10.66 -7.02 10.34
CA THR A 49 -10.37 -6.17 11.50
C THR A 49 -8.94 -5.68 11.41
N VAL A 50 -8.74 -4.39 11.63
CA VAL A 50 -7.41 -3.76 11.72
C VAL A 50 -6.89 -3.96 13.13
N GLU A 51 -5.76 -4.62 13.27
CA GLU A 51 -5.05 -4.80 14.55
C GLU A 51 -3.96 -3.76 14.72
N ASN A 52 -3.18 -3.56 13.63
CA ASN A 52 -2.11 -2.58 13.60
C ASN A 52 -2.23 -1.67 12.37
N ILE A 53 -1.76 -0.44 12.54
CA ILE A 53 -1.54 0.52 11.48
C ILE A 53 -0.05 0.81 11.40
N PHE A 54 0.54 0.66 10.22
CA PHE A 54 1.91 1.06 9.95
C PHE A 54 1.90 2.35 9.14
N TYR A 55 2.56 3.37 9.69
CA TYR A 55 2.86 4.60 8.97
C TYR A 55 4.30 4.54 8.48
N VAL A 56 4.45 4.29 7.19
CA VAL A 56 5.75 4.11 6.53
C VAL A 56 6.14 5.39 5.84
N GLN A 57 7.30 5.91 6.19
CA GLN A 57 7.90 7.11 5.63
C GLN A 57 9.21 6.73 4.94
N LYS A 58 9.83 7.66 4.23
CA LYS A 58 11.04 7.41 3.44
C LYS A 58 12.13 6.62 4.19
N ASN A 59 12.36 6.93 5.46
CA ASN A 59 13.46 6.35 6.24
C ASN A 59 12.99 5.78 7.58
N SER A 60 11.69 5.72 7.83
CA SER A 60 11.18 5.23 9.11
C SER A 60 9.82 4.59 8.99
N ILE A 61 9.55 3.70 9.90
CA ILE A 61 8.26 3.07 10.13
C ILE A 61 7.82 3.32 11.57
N THR A 62 6.53 3.58 11.75
CA THR A 62 5.89 3.70 13.07
C THR A 62 4.72 2.74 13.10
N SER A 63 4.64 1.93 14.13
CA SER A 63 3.52 1.01 14.37
C SER A 63 2.56 1.60 15.38
N TYR A 64 1.27 1.42 15.14
CA TYR A 64 0.18 1.75 16.07
C TYR A 64 -0.67 0.50 16.28
N GLU A 65 -0.61 -0.08 17.46
CA GLU A 65 -1.51 -1.14 17.88
C GLU A 65 -2.81 -0.49 18.34
N ILE A 66 -3.89 -0.66 17.55
CA ILE A 66 -5.16 0.06 17.77
C ILE A 66 -6.28 -0.84 18.29
N GLY A 67 -5.98 -2.12 18.49
CA GLY A 67 -7.00 -3.11 18.82
C GLY A 67 -8.00 -3.32 17.67
N ASN A 68 -9.08 -4.02 17.96
CA ASN A 68 -10.01 -4.55 16.96
C ASN A 68 -10.93 -3.47 16.35
N HIS A 69 -10.46 -2.75 15.33
CA HIS A 69 -11.27 -1.79 14.58
C HIS A 69 -11.62 -2.30 13.18
N LYS A 70 -12.84 -2.04 12.70
CA LYS A 70 -13.22 -2.38 11.32
C LYS A 70 -12.42 -1.54 10.33
N LEU A 71 -11.92 -2.14 9.26
CA LEU A 71 -11.20 -1.43 8.19
C LEU A 71 -12.03 -0.26 7.60
N SER A 72 -13.37 -0.39 7.55
CA SER A 72 -14.28 0.66 7.08
C SER A 72 -14.21 1.96 7.88
N PHE A 73 -13.68 1.93 9.11
CA PHE A 73 -13.51 3.13 9.93
C PHE A 73 -12.39 4.02 9.39
N PHE A 74 -11.38 3.45 8.74
CA PHE A 74 -10.21 4.16 8.25
C PHE A 74 -10.23 4.41 6.74
N THR A 75 -10.83 3.50 5.96
CA THR A 75 -10.80 3.59 4.49
C THR A 75 -11.53 4.81 3.96
N GLY A 76 -10.98 5.37 2.86
CA GLY A 76 -11.51 6.60 2.24
C GLY A 76 -11.04 7.89 2.90
N LYS A 77 -10.23 7.81 3.94
CA LYS A 77 -9.58 8.93 4.61
C LYS A 77 -8.16 9.11 4.07
N SER A 78 -7.65 10.32 4.07
CA SER A 78 -6.24 10.60 3.80
C SER A 78 -5.34 10.05 4.93
N ASN A 79 -4.04 9.88 4.69
CA ASN A 79 -3.11 9.40 5.70
C ASN A 79 -3.12 10.29 6.96
N SER A 80 -3.21 11.61 6.80
CA SER A 80 -3.31 12.55 7.93
C SER A 80 -4.61 12.41 8.72
N GLU A 81 -5.73 12.13 8.06
CA GLU A 81 -7.00 11.86 8.73
C GLU A 81 -6.97 10.54 9.48
N VAL A 82 -6.38 9.48 8.89
CA VAL A 82 -6.18 8.20 9.59
C VAL A 82 -5.36 8.40 10.86
N LEU A 83 -4.21 9.08 10.79
CA LEU A 83 -3.39 9.39 11.97
C LEU A 83 -4.13 10.24 13.00
N SER A 84 -5.01 11.15 12.56
CA SER A 84 -5.87 11.92 13.47
C SER A 84 -6.89 11.02 14.18
N GLU A 85 -7.46 10.03 13.49
CA GLU A 85 -8.37 9.06 14.14
C GLU A 85 -7.63 8.18 15.15
N VAL A 86 -6.43 7.71 14.81
CA VAL A 86 -5.58 6.96 15.76
C VAL A 86 -5.38 7.75 17.05
N LYS A 87 -5.05 9.04 16.95
CA LYS A 87 -4.90 9.93 18.13
C LYS A 87 -6.20 10.08 18.94
N LYS A 88 -7.37 10.06 18.28
CA LYS A 88 -8.67 10.18 18.97
C LYS A 88 -9.06 8.90 19.72
N ILE A 89 -8.58 7.72 19.29
CA ILE A 89 -8.79 6.45 20.00
C ILE A 89 -8.22 6.56 21.44
N GLY A 90 -7.16 7.34 21.59
CA GLY A 90 -6.57 7.67 22.90
C GLY A 90 -5.33 6.83 23.19
N SER A 91 -4.34 7.45 23.82
CA SER A 91 -3.05 6.82 24.14
C SER A 91 -3.14 5.69 25.17
N ASP A 92 -4.24 5.60 25.90
CA ASP A 92 -4.56 4.52 26.85
C ASP A 92 -5.06 3.23 26.12
N LYS A 93 -5.40 3.33 24.84
CA LYS A 93 -5.94 2.25 23.99
C LYS A 93 -5.09 1.99 22.76
N VAL A 94 -4.10 2.80 22.48
CA VAL A 94 -3.21 2.71 21.32
C VAL A 94 -1.79 2.54 21.83
N GLY A 95 -1.22 1.35 21.63
CA GLY A 95 0.22 1.15 21.67
C GLY A 95 0.85 1.83 20.46
N SER A 96 1.97 2.50 20.62
CA SER A 96 2.74 3.03 19.49
C SER A 96 4.22 2.80 19.70
N SER A 97 4.91 2.35 18.65
CA SER A 97 6.37 2.39 18.61
C SER A 97 6.86 3.84 18.38
N GLU A 98 8.09 4.12 18.76
CA GLU A 98 8.80 5.26 18.19
C GLU A 98 9.01 5.05 16.68
N ALA A 99 9.35 6.11 15.95
CA ALA A 99 9.69 6.01 14.53
C ALA A 99 11.08 5.36 14.41
N GLU A 100 11.13 4.18 13.83
CA GLU A 100 12.35 3.39 13.67
C GLU A 100 12.80 3.32 12.21
N PRO A 101 14.10 3.28 11.92
CA PRO A 101 14.57 2.96 10.59
C PRO A 101 14.09 1.57 10.19
N TYR A 102 13.82 1.36 8.89
CA TYR A 102 13.39 0.05 8.37
C TYR A 102 14.21 -0.36 7.15
N THR A 103 14.27 -1.66 6.92
CA THR A 103 14.85 -2.29 5.75
C THR A 103 13.88 -3.32 5.18
N VAL A 104 13.83 -3.43 3.85
CA VAL A 104 13.08 -4.46 3.13
C VAL A 104 14.08 -5.36 2.42
N LYS A 105 14.04 -6.67 2.68
CA LYS A 105 14.82 -7.66 1.95
C LYS A 105 13.93 -8.34 0.91
N LEU A 106 14.31 -8.23 -0.37
CA LEU A 106 13.67 -8.95 -1.47
C LEU A 106 14.28 -10.35 -1.55
N ILE A 107 13.51 -11.35 -1.24
CA ILE A 107 13.95 -12.74 -1.38
C ILE A 107 13.62 -13.20 -2.79
N THR A 108 14.64 -13.54 -3.57
CA THR A 108 14.52 -13.91 -4.99
C THR A 108 14.87 -15.36 -5.25
N ASP A 109 14.31 -15.91 -6.33
CA ASP A 109 14.76 -17.18 -6.90
C ASP A 109 16.03 -16.99 -7.76
N ASP A 110 16.55 -18.10 -8.30
CA ASP A 110 17.74 -18.14 -9.17
C ASP A 110 17.61 -17.29 -10.44
N ASN A 111 16.39 -16.92 -10.82
CA ASN A 111 16.08 -16.07 -11.97
C ASN A 111 15.88 -14.62 -11.58
N SER A 112 16.24 -14.22 -10.37
CA SER A 112 16.04 -12.88 -9.79
C SER A 112 14.55 -12.46 -9.70
N LYS A 113 13.63 -13.41 -9.70
CA LYS A 113 12.22 -13.14 -9.48
C LYS A 113 11.93 -13.04 -8.00
N VAL A 114 11.34 -11.93 -7.56
CA VAL A 114 10.95 -11.75 -6.16
C VAL A 114 9.84 -12.74 -5.78
N LEU A 115 10.08 -13.50 -4.73
CA LEU A 115 9.17 -14.49 -4.16
C LEU A 115 8.40 -13.91 -2.97
N LYS A 116 9.09 -13.16 -2.12
CA LYS A 116 8.57 -12.51 -0.90
C LYS A 116 9.44 -11.33 -0.52
N GLU A 117 8.92 -10.49 0.37
CA GLU A 117 9.66 -9.41 1.01
C GLU A 117 9.63 -9.63 2.52
N LYS A 118 10.75 -9.44 3.19
CA LYS A 118 10.85 -9.39 4.64
C LYS A 118 11.07 -7.94 5.07
N VAL A 119 10.27 -7.45 5.98
CA VAL A 119 10.35 -6.08 6.51
C VAL A 119 10.89 -6.11 7.92
N TYR A 120 11.95 -5.37 8.16
CA TYR A 120 12.64 -5.25 9.44
C TYR A 120 12.54 -3.83 9.97
N ALA A 121 12.47 -3.64 11.29
CA ALA A 121 12.53 -2.32 11.92
C ALA A 121 13.54 -2.31 13.08
N GLY A 122 14.29 -1.21 13.19
CA GLY A 122 15.32 -1.04 14.20
C GLY A 122 16.66 -1.74 13.88
N GLY A 123 16.64 -2.82 13.11
CA GLY A 123 17.79 -3.62 12.73
C GLY A 123 17.53 -4.48 11.50
N THR A 124 18.32 -5.56 11.33
CA THR A 124 18.20 -6.50 10.20
C THR A 124 18.37 -7.96 10.65
N SER A 125 18.36 -8.21 11.97
CA SER A 125 18.36 -9.56 12.54
C SER A 125 16.97 -10.20 12.45
N GLU A 126 16.87 -11.50 12.65
CA GLU A 126 15.57 -12.19 12.66
C GLU A 126 14.64 -11.64 13.74
N ASP A 127 15.18 -11.22 14.90
CA ASP A 127 14.39 -10.61 15.98
C ASP A 127 13.81 -9.23 15.62
N ASP A 128 14.33 -8.58 14.58
CA ASP A 128 13.86 -7.29 14.08
C ASP A 128 12.81 -7.43 12.95
N GLU A 129 12.49 -8.65 12.50
CA GLU A 129 11.50 -8.88 11.45
C GLU A 129 10.10 -8.52 11.94
N LEU A 130 9.48 -7.52 11.30
CA LEU A 130 8.09 -7.16 11.58
C LEU A 130 7.11 -8.09 10.90
N PHE A 131 7.37 -8.43 9.65
CA PHE A 131 6.53 -9.31 8.85
C PHE A 131 7.17 -9.71 7.51
N THR A 132 6.78 -10.87 7.03
CA THR A 132 7.02 -11.31 5.65
C THR A 132 5.80 -11.00 4.80
N LEU A 133 6.01 -10.38 3.62
CA LEU A 133 5.00 -10.05 2.61
C LEU A 133 5.06 -11.02 1.44
N GLU A 134 3.93 -11.61 1.12
CA GLU A 134 3.77 -12.56 0.02
C GLU A 134 2.57 -12.15 -0.85
N ASN A 135 2.51 -12.64 -2.08
CA ASN A 135 1.37 -12.49 -2.96
C ASN A 135 0.76 -11.07 -2.99
N PRO A 136 1.32 -10.15 -3.80
CA PRO A 136 0.87 -8.76 -3.90
C PRO A 136 -0.52 -8.59 -4.53
N ASN A 137 -1.32 -9.67 -4.64
CA ASN A 137 -2.68 -9.65 -5.15
C ASN A 137 -3.75 -9.79 -4.04
N ALA A 138 -3.34 -9.72 -2.77
CA ALA A 138 -4.29 -9.70 -1.68
C ALA A 138 -5.22 -8.49 -1.79
N LYS A 139 -6.49 -8.69 -1.50
CA LYS A 139 -7.48 -7.62 -1.55
C LYS A 139 -8.59 -7.82 -0.54
N VAL A 140 -9.21 -6.70 -0.16
CA VAL A 140 -10.44 -6.67 0.64
C VAL A 140 -11.43 -5.71 0.00
N LYS A 141 -12.73 -5.98 0.18
CA LYS A 141 -13.80 -5.11 -0.33
C LYS A 141 -14.45 -4.39 0.85
N VAL A 142 -14.43 -3.05 0.82
CA VAL A 142 -15.04 -2.19 1.84
C VAL A 142 -15.96 -1.18 1.15
N ASN A 143 -17.21 -1.12 1.55
CA ASN A 143 -18.21 -0.20 1.00
C ASN A 143 -18.26 -0.20 -0.55
N GLY A 144 -18.13 -1.39 -1.16
CA GLY A 144 -18.15 -1.56 -2.62
C GLY A 144 -16.82 -1.33 -3.33
N LYS A 145 -15.82 -0.70 -2.72
CA LYS A 145 -14.48 -0.43 -3.25
C LYS A 145 -13.50 -1.53 -2.84
N PHE A 146 -12.57 -1.87 -3.74
CA PHE A 146 -11.44 -2.76 -3.41
C PHE A 146 -10.24 -1.97 -2.90
N TYR A 147 -9.59 -2.53 -1.89
CA TYR A 147 -8.28 -2.13 -1.38
C TYR A 147 -7.33 -3.31 -1.55
N TYR A 148 -6.09 -3.04 -1.91
CA TYR A 148 -5.11 -4.04 -2.30
C TYR A 148 -3.92 -4.05 -1.35
N GLY A 149 -3.20 -5.15 -1.32
CA GLY A 149 -2.04 -5.34 -0.48
C GLY A 149 -1.41 -6.71 -0.67
N TYR A 150 -0.80 -7.20 0.39
CA TYR A 150 -0.09 -8.47 0.44
C TYR A 150 -0.80 -9.44 1.40
N ASN A 151 -0.59 -10.73 1.21
CA ASN A 151 -0.67 -11.65 2.33
C ASN A 151 0.54 -11.38 3.22
N ALA A 152 0.33 -11.29 4.52
CA ALA A 152 1.37 -10.97 5.49
C ALA A 152 1.43 -12.09 6.54
N ASN A 153 2.66 -12.37 7.01
CA ASN A 153 2.92 -13.27 8.11
C ASN A 153 3.80 -12.52 9.12
N ALA A 154 3.34 -12.42 10.37
CA ALA A 154 4.08 -11.85 11.49
C ALA A 154 4.11 -12.90 12.60
N ASP A 155 5.29 -13.35 13.01
CA ASP A 155 5.49 -14.36 14.08
C ASP A 155 4.64 -15.64 13.94
N GLY A 156 4.38 -16.06 12.69
CA GLY A 156 3.53 -17.21 12.39
C GLY A 156 2.05 -16.90 12.21
N ASP A 157 1.60 -15.72 12.58
CA ASP A 157 0.23 -15.28 12.40
C ASP A 157 0.00 -14.76 10.97
N LYS A 158 -0.97 -15.40 10.27
CA LYS A 158 -1.30 -15.07 8.88
C LYS A 158 -2.41 -14.05 8.80
N GLY A 159 -2.14 -12.96 8.10
CA GLY A 159 -3.07 -11.87 7.87
C GLY A 159 -2.93 -11.24 6.50
N LYS A 160 -3.33 -9.99 6.40
CA LYS A 160 -3.13 -9.17 5.19
C LYS A 160 -2.57 -7.82 5.60
N LEU A 161 -1.65 -7.30 4.79
CA LEU A 161 -1.22 -5.91 4.88
C LEU A 161 -1.83 -5.14 3.69
N ILE A 162 -2.75 -4.21 3.96
CA ILE A 162 -3.56 -3.52 2.96
C ILE A 162 -3.19 -2.04 2.91
N SER A 163 -2.90 -1.51 1.72
CA SER A 163 -2.62 -0.10 1.51
C SER A 163 -3.89 0.77 1.65
N ASN A 164 -3.73 1.94 2.25
CA ASN A 164 -4.79 2.96 2.31
C ASN A 164 -5.07 3.62 0.96
N SER A 165 -4.12 3.63 0.03
CA SER A 165 -4.26 4.28 -1.28
C SER A 165 -5.36 3.67 -2.16
N GLY A 166 -5.63 2.38 -2.00
CA GLY A 166 -6.53 1.59 -2.83
C GLY A 166 -5.99 1.31 -4.24
N LYS A 167 -4.70 1.54 -4.49
CA LYS A 167 -4.01 1.11 -5.72
C LYS A 167 -3.64 -0.36 -5.65
N GLN A 168 -3.49 -0.99 -6.81
CA GLN A 168 -2.89 -2.32 -6.88
C GLN A 168 -1.45 -2.27 -6.39
N VAL A 169 -0.97 -3.35 -5.79
CA VAL A 169 0.40 -3.44 -5.28
C VAL A 169 1.25 -4.40 -6.09
N THR A 170 2.56 -4.25 -5.95
CA THR A 170 3.60 -5.13 -6.49
C THR A 170 4.72 -5.19 -5.47
N PHE A 171 5.62 -6.14 -5.60
CA PHE A 171 6.84 -6.13 -4.81
C PHE A 171 7.71 -4.90 -5.11
N ASP A 172 8.49 -4.49 -4.12
CA ASP A 172 9.50 -3.44 -4.27
C ASP A 172 10.58 -3.86 -5.26
N ASN A 173 11.47 -2.96 -5.59
CA ASN A 173 12.64 -3.22 -6.43
C ASN A 173 13.93 -2.74 -5.74
N ASP A 174 15.04 -3.27 -6.15
CA ASP A 174 16.37 -3.00 -5.60
C ASP A 174 16.87 -1.55 -5.76
N LYS A 175 16.14 -0.73 -6.50
CA LYS A 175 16.44 0.71 -6.69
C LYS A 175 15.71 1.59 -5.69
N THR A 176 14.75 1.04 -4.95
CA THR A 176 14.02 1.76 -3.91
C THR A 176 14.94 1.90 -2.68
N ASN A 177 14.92 3.06 -2.03
CA ASN A 177 15.67 3.25 -0.79
C ASN A 177 15.19 2.26 0.28
N ASN A 178 16.10 1.80 1.12
CA ASN A 178 15.88 0.81 2.17
C ASN A 178 15.48 -0.59 1.65
N VAL A 179 15.74 -0.89 0.37
CA VAL A 179 15.45 -2.20 -0.22
C VAL A 179 16.77 -2.88 -0.60
N GLU A 180 16.94 -4.12 -0.16
CA GLU A 180 18.06 -4.98 -0.45
C GLU A 180 17.58 -6.25 -1.17
N GLN A 181 18.36 -6.76 -2.12
CA GLN A 181 18.08 -8.05 -2.75
C GLN A 181 18.95 -9.14 -2.13
N VAL A 182 18.32 -10.24 -1.76
CA VAL A 182 18.97 -11.42 -1.17
C VAL A 182 18.53 -12.68 -1.91
N ASN A 183 19.47 -13.53 -2.31
CA ASN A 183 19.14 -14.82 -2.89
C ASN A 183 18.65 -15.79 -1.82
N GLN A 184 17.67 -16.62 -2.14
CA GLN A 184 17.02 -17.56 -1.20
C GLN A 184 18.00 -18.52 -0.52
N GLU A 185 19.14 -18.82 -1.13
CA GLU A 185 20.18 -19.71 -0.55
C GLU A 185 20.90 -19.12 0.67
N ASN A 186 20.75 -17.81 0.92
CA ASN A 186 21.44 -17.06 1.98
C ASN A 186 20.47 -16.51 3.04
N ASP A 187 19.22 -16.95 3.04
CA ASP A 187 18.17 -16.50 3.98
C ASP A 187 17.96 -17.51 5.13
#